data_99893cfe890662d541900636f3a1b29f
#
_entry.id   99893cfe890662d541900636f3a1b29f
#
_cell.length_a   1.000
_cell.length_b   1.000
_cell.length_c   1.000
_cell.angle_alpha   90.00
_cell.angle_beta   90.00
_cell.angle_gamma   90.00
#
_symmetry.space_group_name_H-M   'P 1'
#
loop_
_entity.id
_entity.type
_entity.pdbx_description
1 polymer ?
#
loop_
_entity_poly.entity_id
_entity_poly.type
_entity_poly.pdbx_seq_one_letter_code
_entity_poly.pdbx_strand_id
1 'polypeptide(L)'
;MTDCIFCKIANGEFNTEFVYETENVVVFKDINPVAPVHLLVVPKKHYSNLSEVDDKNLLLELMETVQNVTKKLGIESFRTVINTGKEAGQEVFHLHIHIISGRKLNGLG
;
A
#
# COMPACT_ATOMS: atom_id res chain seq x y z
N MET A 1 18.07 -4.23 -0.40
CA MET A 1 17.32 -5.51 -0.50
C MET A 1 17.09 -5.85 -1.95
N THR A 2 17.93 -6.74 -2.46
CA THR A 2 17.89 -7.03 -3.88
C THR A 2 16.71 -7.91 -4.29
N ASP A 3 16.15 -8.66 -3.33
CA ASP A 3 15.07 -9.61 -3.63
C ASP A 3 13.69 -9.11 -3.30
N CYS A 4 13.57 -7.87 -2.81
CA CYS A 4 12.27 -7.34 -2.44
C CYS A 4 11.57 -6.80 -3.68
N ILE A 5 10.44 -7.45 -4.06
CA ILE A 5 9.70 -7.04 -5.26
C ILE A 5 9.14 -5.62 -5.13
N PHE A 6 8.73 -5.21 -3.92
CA PHE A 6 8.19 -3.85 -3.74
C PHE A 6 9.29 -2.80 -3.77
N CYS A 7 10.50 -3.13 -3.31
CA CYS A 7 11.65 -2.24 -3.49
C CYS A 7 11.91 -2.01 -4.97
N LYS A 8 11.86 -3.08 -5.76
CA LYS A 8 12.09 -3.01 -7.20
C LYS A 8 11.01 -2.19 -7.90
N ILE A 9 9.74 -2.41 -7.53
CA ILE A 9 8.64 -1.62 -8.09
C ILE A 9 8.82 -0.16 -7.75
N ALA A 10 9.12 0.17 -6.50
CA ALA A 10 9.28 1.55 -6.05
C ALA A 10 10.45 2.24 -6.72
N ASN A 11 11.48 1.48 -7.10
CA ASN A 11 12.65 2.02 -7.81
C ASN A 11 12.45 2.12 -9.32
N GLY A 12 11.29 1.74 -9.84
CA GLY A 12 10.98 1.84 -11.25
C GLY A 12 11.52 0.71 -12.11
N GLU A 13 11.99 -0.38 -11.52
CA GLU A 13 12.63 -1.46 -12.29
C GLU A 13 11.66 -2.19 -13.22
N PHE A 14 10.37 -2.19 -12.91
CA PHE A 14 9.36 -2.88 -13.72
C PHE A 14 8.48 -1.91 -14.52
N ASN A 15 8.82 -0.62 -14.51
CA ASN A 15 8.01 0.40 -15.18
C ASN A 15 6.55 0.35 -14.76
N THR A 16 6.28 0.01 -13.50
CA THR A 16 4.93 -0.03 -12.96
C THR A 16 4.34 1.37 -12.96
N GLU A 17 3.12 1.50 -13.45
CA GLU A 17 2.41 2.77 -13.44
C GLU A 17 1.98 3.11 -12.02
N PHE A 18 2.42 4.27 -11.52
CA PHE A 18 1.99 4.74 -10.20
C PHE A 18 0.70 5.55 -10.35
N VAL A 19 -0.29 5.17 -9.56
CA VAL A 19 -1.55 5.89 -9.48
C VAL A 19 -1.34 7.22 -8.76
N TYR A 20 -0.39 7.23 -7.82
CA TYR A 20 -0.07 8.39 -7.02
C TYR A 20 1.34 8.21 -6.47
N GLU A 21 2.04 9.31 -6.25
CA GLU A 21 3.40 9.24 -5.74
C GLU A 21 3.71 10.48 -4.92
N THR A 22 4.42 10.30 -3.82
CA THR A 22 4.97 11.39 -3.01
C THR A 22 6.49 11.20 -2.97
N GLU A 23 7.17 12.03 -2.20
CA GLU A 23 8.62 11.91 -2.07
C GLU A 23 9.03 10.53 -1.57
N ASN A 24 8.29 9.96 -0.63
CA ASN A 24 8.69 8.73 0.06
C ASN A 24 7.72 7.55 -0.13
N VAL A 25 6.64 7.74 -0.88
CA VAL A 25 5.56 6.74 -0.99
C VAL A 25 5.10 6.61 -2.43
N VAL A 26 4.84 5.39 -2.86
CA VAL A 26 4.23 5.11 -4.17
C VAL A 26 2.92 4.37 -3.97
N VAL A 27 1.98 4.56 -4.90
CA VAL A 27 0.70 3.84 -4.91
C VAL A 27 0.53 3.21 -6.27
N PHE A 28 0.24 1.91 -6.30
CA PHE A 28 0.00 1.20 -7.55
C PHE A 28 -1.09 0.14 -7.37
N LYS A 29 -1.60 -0.37 -8.48
CA LYS A 29 -2.67 -1.35 -8.44
C LYS A 29 -2.12 -2.73 -8.07
N ASP A 30 -2.88 -3.45 -7.24
CA ASP A 30 -2.54 -4.84 -6.94
C ASP A 30 -2.76 -5.68 -8.20
N ILE A 31 -1.80 -6.54 -8.52
CA ILE A 31 -1.88 -7.38 -9.72
C ILE A 31 -2.92 -8.49 -9.57
N ASN A 32 -3.26 -8.85 -8.33
CA ASN A 32 -4.28 -9.85 -8.04
C ASN A 32 -5.38 -9.22 -7.19
N PRO A 33 -6.20 -8.32 -7.78
CA PRO A 33 -7.16 -7.55 -7.01
C PRO A 33 -8.28 -8.43 -6.46
N VAL A 34 -8.70 -8.13 -5.22
CA VAL A 34 -9.83 -8.82 -4.58
C VAL A 34 -11.12 -8.02 -4.74
N ALA A 35 -11.05 -6.84 -5.35
CA ALA A 35 -12.20 -5.95 -5.57
C ALA A 35 -11.92 -5.08 -6.79
N PRO A 36 -12.94 -4.40 -7.35
CA PRO A 36 -12.74 -3.53 -8.52
C PRO A 36 -11.69 -2.45 -8.28
N VAL A 37 -11.57 -1.97 -7.03
CA VAL A 37 -10.48 -1.07 -6.66
C VAL A 37 -9.65 -1.79 -5.61
N HIS A 38 -8.38 -2.02 -5.91
CA HIS A 38 -7.44 -2.63 -4.96
C HIS A 38 -6.08 -2.00 -5.21
N LEU A 39 -5.73 -1.05 -4.36
CA LEU A 39 -4.48 -0.29 -4.47
C LEU A 39 -3.55 -0.69 -3.33
N LEU A 40 -2.26 -0.53 -3.58
CA LEU A 40 -1.21 -0.74 -2.58
C LEU A 40 -0.49 0.57 -2.35
N VAL A 41 -0.41 1.00 -1.10
CA VAL A 41 0.33 2.18 -0.68
C VAL A 41 1.63 1.68 -0.04
N VAL A 42 2.76 2.04 -0.62
CA VAL A 42 4.04 1.39 -0.31
C VAL A 42 5.12 2.45 -0.09
N PRO A 43 5.81 2.43 1.05
CA PRO A 43 6.95 3.33 1.24
C PRO A 43 8.10 2.89 0.35
N LYS A 44 8.84 3.86 -0.17
CA LYS A 44 10.00 3.58 -1.02
C LYS A 44 11.12 2.92 -0.22
N LYS A 45 11.30 3.37 1.04
CA LYS A 45 12.27 2.77 1.93
C LYS A 45 11.74 1.43 2.43
N HIS A 46 12.60 0.45 2.53
CA HIS A 46 12.20 -0.88 2.97
C HIS A 46 12.01 -0.95 4.48
N TYR A 47 10.81 -1.33 4.88
CA TYR A 47 10.49 -1.79 6.23
C TYR A 47 9.74 -3.10 6.06
N SER A 48 10.08 -4.12 6.83
CA SER A 48 9.43 -5.43 6.67
C SER A 48 7.94 -5.36 7.00
N ASN A 49 7.58 -4.56 8.00
CA ASN A 49 6.18 -4.42 8.41
C ASN A 49 5.99 -3.13 9.22
N LEU A 50 4.74 -2.90 9.61
CA LEU A 50 4.38 -1.68 10.34
C LEU A 50 5.14 -1.53 11.65
N SER A 51 5.40 -2.63 12.35
CA SER A 51 6.04 -2.58 13.67
C SER A 51 7.48 -2.07 13.61
N GLU A 52 8.12 -2.13 12.44
CA GLU A 52 9.51 -1.73 12.28
C GLU A 52 9.71 -0.28 11.89
N VAL A 53 8.63 0.43 11.59
CA VAL A 53 8.75 1.84 11.17
C VAL A 53 9.12 2.69 12.37
N ASP A 54 10.27 3.35 12.26
CA ASP A 54 10.80 4.21 13.33
C ASP A 54 10.76 5.68 12.97
N ASP A 55 10.10 6.03 11.88
CA ASP A 55 10.00 7.39 11.36
C ASP A 55 8.55 7.84 11.43
N LYS A 56 8.24 8.72 12.38
CA LYS A 56 6.87 9.20 12.57
C LYS A 56 6.37 9.99 11.37
N ASN A 57 7.28 10.71 10.71
CA ASN A 57 6.88 11.48 9.52
C ASN A 57 6.46 10.56 8.39
N LEU A 58 7.10 9.40 8.27
CA LEU A 58 6.70 8.43 7.26
C LEU A 58 5.33 7.84 7.58
N LEU A 59 5.04 7.55 8.85
CA LEU A 59 3.71 7.07 9.23
C LEU A 59 2.64 8.08 8.85
N LEU A 60 2.90 9.36 9.12
CA LEU A 60 1.98 10.43 8.75
C LEU A 60 1.82 10.50 7.23
N GLU A 61 2.93 10.44 6.50
CA GLU A 61 2.89 10.52 5.05
C GLU A 61 2.10 9.36 4.43
N LEU A 62 2.24 8.15 5.00
CA LEU A 62 1.48 6.99 4.54
C LEU A 62 -0.03 7.21 4.70
N MET A 63 -0.45 7.71 5.87
CA MET A 63 -1.87 7.98 6.12
C MET A 63 -2.38 9.11 5.25
N GLU A 64 -1.60 10.18 5.09
CA GLU A 64 -1.99 11.28 4.21
C GLU A 64 -2.10 10.81 2.76
N THR A 65 -1.24 9.87 2.35
CA THR A 65 -1.30 9.33 1.00
C THR A 65 -2.61 8.57 0.77
N VAL A 66 -3.05 7.78 1.77
CA VAL A 66 -4.35 7.11 1.70
C VAL A 66 -5.46 8.15 1.49
N GLN A 67 -5.46 9.22 2.29
CA GLN A 67 -6.47 10.26 2.17
C GLN A 67 -6.42 10.93 0.79
N ASN A 68 -5.23 11.28 0.34
CA ASN A 68 -5.08 12.06 -0.88
C ASN A 68 -5.39 11.26 -2.13
N VAL A 69 -4.97 9.98 -2.19
CA VAL A 69 -5.23 9.17 -3.38
C VAL A 69 -6.70 8.82 -3.49
N THR A 70 -7.37 8.53 -2.37
CA THR A 70 -8.81 8.22 -2.41
C THR A 70 -9.62 9.43 -2.82
N LYS A 71 -9.25 10.62 -2.34
CA LYS A 71 -9.92 11.86 -2.76
C LYS A 71 -9.68 12.14 -4.23
N LYS A 72 -8.44 11.97 -4.70
CA LYS A 72 -8.11 12.19 -6.11
C LYS A 72 -8.93 11.30 -7.03
N LEU A 73 -9.15 10.05 -6.64
CA LEU A 73 -9.87 9.08 -7.46
C LEU A 73 -11.37 9.07 -7.21
N GLY A 74 -11.86 9.93 -6.30
CA GLY A 74 -13.30 9.99 -6.01
C GLY A 74 -13.83 8.78 -5.26
N ILE A 75 -12.97 8.10 -4.51
CA ILE A 75 -13.35 6.91 -3.74
C ILE A 75 -13.82 7.37 -2.38
N GLU A 76 -15.13 7.26 -2.11
CA GLU A 76 -15.71 7.74 -0.86
C GLU A 76 -15.83 6.67 0.21
N SER A 77 -16.00 5.42 -0.20
CA SER A 77 -16.10 4.29 0.74
C SER A 77 -15.00 3.30 0.42
N PHE A 78 -14.18 2.99 1.40
CA PHE A 78 -13.07 2.08 1.18
C PHE A 78 -12.63 1.46 2.50
N ARG A 79 -11.92 0.35 2.38
CA ARG A 79 -11.31 -0.33 3.53
C ARG A 79 -9.81 -0.26 3.38
N THR A 80 -9.11 0.07 4.46
CA THR A 80 -7.66 -0.04 4.49
C THR A 80 -7.27 -1.25 5.34
N VAL A 81 -6.28 -2.00 4.85
CA VAL A 81 -5.80 -3.19 5.55
C VAL A 81 -4.27 -3.13 5.59
N ILE A 82 -3.72 -3.32 6.78
CA ILE A 82 -2.29 -3.44 6.99
C ILE A 82 -2.06 -4.77 7.70
N ASN A 83 -1.50 -5.74 6.98
CA ASN A 83 -1.18 -7.04 7.58
C ASN A 83 0.22 -6.98 8.14
N THR A 84 0.37 -7.31 9.41
CA THR A 84 1.67 -7.34 10.09
C THR A 84 1.93 -8.76 10.57
N GLY A 85 2.89 -9.42 9.92
CA GLY A 85 3.27 -10.78 10.26
C GLY A 85 2.56 -11.82 9.41
N LYS A 86 3.18 -12.98 9.31
CA LYS A 86 2.72 -14.05 8.44
C LYS A 86 1.33 -14.56 8.85
N GLU A 87 1.10 -14.73 10.15
CA GLU A 87 -0.17 -15.26 10.63
C GLU A 87 -1.33 -14.30 10.41
N ALA A 88 -1.05 -13.01 10.27
CA ALA A 88 -2.08 -12.02 9.99
C ALA A 88 -2.33 -11.87 8.48
N GLY A 89 -1.63 -12.64 7.65
CA GLY A 89 -1.85 -12.63 6.21
C GLY A 89 -0.85 -11.84 5.40
N GLN A 90 0.24 -11.38 6.03
CA GLN A 90 1.26 -10.67 5.28
C GLN A 90 2.03 -11.65 4.40
N GLU A 91 2.01 -11.41 3.09
CA GLU A 91 2.69 -12.28 2.12
C GLU A 91 3.96 -11.66 1.56
N VAL A 92 3.98 -10.33 1.39
CA VAL A 92 5.16 -9.62 0.95
C VAL A 92 5.71 -8.86 2.14
N PHE A 93 6.98 -9.11 2.48
CA PHE A 93 7.59 -8.53 3.69
C PHE A 93 8.28 -7.20 3.38
N HIS A 94 7.48 -6.31 2.88
CA HIS A 94 7.73 -4.89 2.70
C HIS A 94 6.40 -4.22 3.02
N LEU A 95 6.40 -3.35 4.00
CA LEU A 95 5.19 -2.68 4.49
C LEU A 95 4.33 -2.18 3.34
N HIS A 96 3.04 -2.48 3.38
CA HIS A 96 2.09 -1.94 2.40
C HIS A 96 0.71 -1.87 3.01
N ILE A 97 -0.06 -0.90 2.53
CA ILE A 97 -1.43 -0.67 2.97
C ILE A 97 -2.34 -0.96 1.78
N HIS A 98 -3.27 -1.90 1.95
CA HIS A 98 -4.29 -2.17 0.93
C HIS A 98 -5.38 -1.12 1.02
N ILE A 99 -5.83 -0.62 -0.13
CA ILE A 99 -7.04 0.19 -0.23
C ILE A 99 -8.00 -0.61 -1.10
N ILE A 100 -9.11 -1.03 -0.53
CA ILE A 100 -10.07 -1.93 -1.18
C ILE A 100 -11.42 -1.25 -1.26
N SER A 101 -12.02 -1.23 -2.47
CA SER A 101 -13.27 -0.53 -2.72
C SER A 101 -13.94 -1.05 -3.98
N GLY A 102 -15.08 -0.47 -4.33
CA GLY A 102 -15.76 -0.74 -5.60
C GLY A 102 -16.86 -1.77 -5.50
N ARG A 103 -17.08 -2.34 -4.33
CA ARG A 103 -18.19 -3.24 -4.06
C ARG A 103 -18.45 -3.26 -2.56
N LYS A 104 -19.58 -3.81 -2.15
CA LYS A 104 -19.84 -3.97 -0.72
C LYS A 104 -18.87 -5.01 -0.16
N LEU A 105 -18.18 -4.65 0.91
CA LEU A 105 -17.22 -5.51 1.57
C LEU A 105 -17.85 -6.12 2.81
N ASN A 106 -17.64 -7.42 2.99
CA ASN A 106 -18.21 -8.16 4.11
C ASN A 106 -17.15 -8.46 5.15
N GLY A 107 -17.58 -8.50 6.43
CA GLY A 107 -16.75 -8.99 7.51
C GLY A 107 -15.42 -8.29 7.67
N LEU A 108 -14.70 -8.64 8.70
CA LEU A 108 -13.35 -8.11 8.95
C LEU A 108 -12.27 -9.14 8.72
N GLY A 109 -12.62 -10.38 8.73
CA GLY A 109 -11.68 -11.44 8.58
C GLY A 109 -11.60 -11.94 7.17
#